data_fc59f815c2886cde8ce417a95e287ac9
#
_entry.id   fc59f815c2886cde8ce417a95e287ac9
#
_cell.length_a   1.000
_cell.length_b   1.000
_cell.length_c   1.000
_cell.angle_alpha   90.00
_cell.angle_beta   90.00
_cell.angle_gamma   90.00
#
_symmetry.space_group_name_H-M   'P 1'
#
loop_
_entity.id
_entity.type
_entity.pdbx_description
1 polymer ?
#
loop_
_entity_poly.entity_id
_entity_poly.type
_entity_poly.pdbx_seq_one_letter_code
_entity_poly.pdbx_strand_id
1 'polypeptide(L)'
;LEIRWKFDTAEHSSKWLSMCSHCFRVADLDGDGKDEILYGSAAIDDDGSELWCTGNGHGDCLYVGKFIKDRSGLQIVASFEEPSNYNGQGHGYACQVIDARDGSLIAGHGAGSTADVGRCIVADINPDSPDFEYWSSLDAGVFSCSSGALVSNTFPTGIGSGIMYNVAIYWSGQSTREMLDRACIVSYKENPDVNKTNKTRLVYFGAYG
;
A
#
# COMPACT_ATOMS: atom_id res chain seq x y z
N LEU A 1 -30.39 0.93 10.74
CA LEU A 1 -28.98 0.51 10.86
C LEU A 1 -28.84 -0.27 12.15
N GLU A 2 -28.29 -1.45 12.10
CA GLU A 2 -28.03 -2.32 13.23
C GLU A 2 -26.50 -2.55 13.27
N ILE A 3 -25.91 -2.47 14.47
CA ILE A 3 -24.49 -2.79 14.67
C ILE A 3 -24.39 -4.30 14.72
N ARG A 4 -23.68 -4.90 13.77
CA ARG A 4 -23.49 -6.34 13.70
C ARG A 4 -22.43 -6.81 14.71
N TRP A 5 -21.30 -6.10 14.77
CA TRP A 5 -20.24 -6.32 15.74
C TRP A 5 -19.41 -5.02 15.94
N LYS A 6 -18.60 -5.00 16.97
CA LYS A 6 -17.69 -3.91 17.29
C LYS A 6 -16.32 -4.52 17.61
N PHE A 7 -15.27 -3.95 17.02
CA PHE A 7 -13.89 -4.26 17.37
C PHE A 7 -13.28 -3.07 18.13
N ASP A 8 -12.77 -3.30 19.33
CA ASP A 8 -12.16 -2.27 20.15
C ASP A 8 -10.72 -2.67 20.47
N THR A 9 -9.74 -2.00 19.88
CA THR A 9 -8.31 -2.33 20.06
C THR A 9 -7.86 -2.27 21.51
N ALA A 10 -8.56 -1.53 22.37
CA ALA A 10 -8.26 -1.45 23.80
C ALA A 10 -8.65 -2.72 24.57
N GLU A 11 -9.55 -3.54 24.02
CA GLU A 11 -9.97 -4.82 24.60
C GLU A 11 -9.08 -5.99 24.18
N HIS A 12 -8.12 -5.73 23.25
CA HIS A 12 -7.17 -6.70 22.72
C HIS A 12 -5.76 -6.50 23.31
N SER A 13 -4.81 -7.34 22.89
CA SER A 13 -3.43 -7.19 23.34
C SER A 13 -2.85 -5.85 22.91
N SER A 14 -1.84 -5.34 23.63
CA SER A 14 -1.16 -4.07 23.29
C SER A 14 -0.57 -4.06 21.87
N LYS A 15 -0.41 -5.23 21.25
CA LYS A 15 0.03 -5.39 19.87
C LYS A 15 -0.94 -4.74 18.86
N TRP A 16 -2.21 -4.63 19.20
CA TRP A 16 -3.25 -4.05 18.35
C TRP A 16 -3.29 -2.51 18.37
N LEU A 17 -2.63 -1.89 19.34
CA LEU A 17 -2.60 -0.44 19.43
C LEU A 17 -1.74 0.16 18.32
N SER A 18 -2.24 1.22 17.70
CA SER A 18 -1.54 1.96 16.62
C SER A 18 -1.23 1.16 15.36
N MET A 19 -1.99 0.10 15.08
CA MET A 19 -1.83 -0.72 13.87
C MET A 19 -2.57 -0.18 12.66
N CYS A 20 -3.29 0.93 12.79
CA CYS A 20 -4.07 1.52 11.70
C CYS A 20 -3.18 2.08 10.58
N SER A 21 -3.81 2.24 9.43
CA SER A 21 -3.25 2.95 8.28
C SER A 21 -4.18 4.11 7.89
N HIS A 22 -3.69 5.04 7.08
CA HIS A 22 -4.53 6.09 6.48
C HIS A 22 -5.60 5.54 5.52
N CYS A 23 -5.50 4.29 5.16
CA CYS A 23 -6.50 3.59 4.37
C CYS A 23 -6.72 2.18 4.92
N PHE A 24 -7.89 1.64 4.67
CA PHE A 24 -8.20 0.22 4.90
C PHE A 24 -8.61 -0.45 3.59
N ARG A 25 -8.62 -1.77 3.58
CA ARG A 25 -9.13 -2.58 2.48
C ARG A 25 -10.09 -3.63 3.02
N VAL A 26 -10.96 -4.08 2.14
CA VAL A 26 -11.90 -5.16 2.39
C VAL A 26 -11.71 -6.18 1.28
N ALA A 27 -11.45 -7.42 1.64
CA ALA A 27 -11.23 -8.53 0.73
C ALA A 27 -11.30 -9.86 1.49
N ASP A 28 -11.58 -10.94 0.79
CA ASP A 28 -11.46 -12.32 1.29
C ASP A 28 -9.98 -12.66 1.46
N LEU A 29 -9.43 -12.36 2.65
CA LEU A 29 -8.00 -12.46 2.93
C LEU A 29 -7.59 -13.90 3.23
N ASP A 30 -8.43 -14.70 3.87
CA ASP A 30 -8.13 -16.06 4.28
C ASP A 30 -8.67 -17.13 3.33
N GLY A 31 -9.58 -16.77 2.43
CA GLY A 31 -10.12 -17.65 1.40
C GLY A 31 -11.38 -18.41 1.84
N ASP A 32 -12.10 -17.94 2.83
CA ASP A 32 -13.34 -18.55 3.33
C ASP A 32 -14.59 -18.14 2.53
N GLY A 33 -14.46 -17.16 1.63
CA GLY A 33 -15.53 -16.64 0.77
C GLY A 33 -16.28 -15.47 1.37
N LYS A 34 -15.80 -14.89 2.47
CA LYS A 34 -16.29 -13.64 3.05
C LYS A 34 -15.16 -12.61 3.09
N ASP A 35 -15.53 -11.36 3.28
CA ASP A 35 -14.55 -10.27 3.26
C ASP A 35 -14.14 -9.88 4.68
N GLU A 36 -12.86 -9.81 4.92
CA GLU A 36 -12.21 -9.29 6.12
C GLU A 36 -11.89 -7.81 5.98
N ILE A 37 -11.62 -7.16 7.10
CA ILE A 37 -11.14 -5.78 7.15
C ILE A 37 -9.64 -5.77 7.40
N LEU A 38 -8.86 -5.38 6.38
CA LEU A 38 -7.43 -5.08 6.54
C LEU A 38 -7.29 -3.67 7.14
N TYR A 39 -6.83 -3.62 8.39
CA TYR A 39 -6.69 -2.43 9.21
C TYR A 39 -5.21 -2.03 9.35
N GLY A 40 -4.55 -1.73 8.24
CA GLY A 40 -3.11 -1.42 8.25
C GLY A 40 -2.23 -2.65 8.52
N SER A 41 -1.65 -2.73 9.72
CA SER A 41 -0.79 -3.84 10.15
C SER A 41 -1.52 -5.04 10.74
N ALA A 42 -2.84 -5.04 10.67
CA ALA A 42 -3.69 -6.07 11.27
C ALA A 42 -4.92 -6.33 10.43
N ALA A 43 -5.51 -7.51 10.56
CA ALA A 43 -6.76 -7.89 9.91
C ALA A 43 -7.80 -8.36 10.93
N ILE A 44 -9.04 -7.93 10.71
CA ILE A 44 -10.21 -8.28 11.49
C ILE A 44 -11.08 -9.16 10.62
N ASP A 45 -11.48 -10.30 11.16
CA ASP A 45 -12.31 -11.30 10.51
C ASP A 45 -13.75 -10.79 10.25
N ASP A 46 -14.46 -11.43 9.34
CA ASP A 46 -15.84 -11.10 8.94
C ASP A 46 -16.84 -11.11 10.10
N ASP A 47 -16.56 -11.88 11.15
CA ASP A 47 -17.38 -11.97 12.35
C ASP A 47 -17.01 -10.94 13.44
N GLY A 48 -15.96 -10.16 13.22
CA GLY A 48 -15.43 -9.16 14.15
C GLY A 48 -14.40 -9.69 15.12
N SER A 49 -13.90 -10.90 14.96
CA SER A 49 -12.78 -11.44 15.74
C SER A 49 -11.42 -11.01 15.18
N GLU A 50 -10.35 -11.27 15.92
CA GLU A 50 -8.97 -11.05 15.43
C GLU A 50 -8.64 -12.12 14.38
N LEU A 51 -8.25 -11.71 13.15
CA LEU A 51 -7.65 -12.64 12.21
C LEU A 51 -6.14 -12.73 12.47
N TRP A 52 -5.42 -11.63 12.33
CA TRP A 52 -4.00 -11.55 12.67
C TRP A 52 -3.54 -10.09 12.91
N CYS A 53 -2.39 -9.95 13.57
CA CYS A 53 -1.74 -8.67 13.79
C CYS A 53 -0.21 -8.83 13.67
N THR A 54 0.41 -8.11 12.72
CA THR A 54 1.85 -8.20 12.48
C THR A 54 2.69 -7.40 13.49
N GLY A 55 2.11 -6.34 14.07
CA GLY A 55 2.84 -5.44 14.95
C GLY A 55 3.80 -4.49 14.22
N ASN A 56 3.62 -4.26 12.92
CA ASN A 56 4.45 -3.34 12.14
C ASN A 56 4.24 -1.86 12.48
N GLY A 57 3.19 -1.54 13.26
CA GLY A 57 2.84 -0.15 13.57
C GLY A 57 2.00 0.50 12.48
N HIS A 58 1.96 1.82 12.53
CA HIS A 58 1.22 2.64 11.57
C HIS A 58 1.84 2.57 10.17
N GLY A 59 0.99 2.63 9.15
CA GLY A 59 1.40 2.69 7.75
C GLY A 59 0.52 3.62 6.94
N ASP A 60 1.04 4.12 5.82
CA ASP A 60 0.35 5.12 5.00
C ASP A 60 -0.31 4.54 3.76
N CYS A 61 0.21 3.44 3.27
CA CYS A 61 -0.21 2.89 1.99
C CYS A 61 -0.29 1.38 2.05
N LEU A 62 -1.35 0.83 1.48
CA LEU A 62 -1.50 -0.62 1.35
C LEU A 62 -2.32 -1.02 0.11
N TYR A 63 -1.94 -2.14 -0.46
CA TYR A 63 -2.61 -2.79 -1.57
C TYR A 63 -2.88 -4.24 -1.23
N VAL A 64 -4.00 -4.76 -1.70
CA VAL A 64 -4.36 -6.19 -1.63
C VAL A 64 -4.59 -6.69 -3.03
N GLY A 65 -4.04 -7.85 -3.35
CA GLY A 65 -4.22 -8.46 -4.66
C GLY A 65 -3.42 -9.74 -4.86
N LYS A 66 -3.55 -10.29 -6.03
CA LYS A 66 -2.77 -11.45 -6.49
C LYS A 66 -1.48 -10.94 -7.17
N PHE A 67 -0.41 -10.76 -6.40
CA PHE A 67 0.84 -10.18 -6.88
C PHE A 67 1.90 -11.25 -7.20
N ILE A 68 1.74 -12.45 -6.68
CA ILE A 68 2.62 -13.60 -6.93
C ILE A 68 1.80 -14.68 -7.60
N LYS A 69 2.10 -14.98 -8.85
CA LYS A 69 1.30 -15.82 -9.74
C LYS A 69 1.02 -17.20 -9.16
N ASP A 70 2.07 -17.89 -8.74
CA ASP A 70 2.00 -19.29 -8.34
C ASP A 70 1.80 -19.49 -6.81
N ARG A 71 1.73 -18.41 -6.03
CA ARG A 71 1.40 -18.45 -4.60
C ARG A 71 -0.11 -18.47 -4.40
N SER A 72 -0.63 -19.39 -3.58
CA SER A 72 -2.06 -19.39 -3.22
C SER A 72 -2.44 -18.19 -2.38
N GLY A 73 -3.71 -17.77 -2.43
CA GLY A 73 -4.25 -16.63 -1.67
C GLY A 73 -3.82 -15.28 -2.21
N LEU A 74 -4.22 -14.23 -1.51
CA LEU A 74 -3.87 -12.85 -1.79
C LEU A 74 -2.58 -12.44 -1.08
N GLN A 75 -1.96 -11.37 -1.56
CA GLN A 75 -0.82 -10.73 -0.91
C GLN A 75 -1.17 -9.27 -0.61
N ILE A 76 -0.48 -8.73 0.39
CA ILE A 76 -0.55 -7.33 0.78
C ILE A 76 0.81 -6.70 0.50
N VAL A 77 0.82 -5.55 -0.18
CA VAL A 77 2.00 -4.68 -0.27
C VAL A 77 1.72 -3.43 0.53
N ALA A 78 2.54 -3.14 1.51
CA ALA A 78 2.34 -2.02 2.43
C ALA A 78 3.65 -1.32 2.80
N SER A 79 3.55 -0.02 3.07
CA SER A 79 4.64 0.78 3.64
C SER A 79 4.29 1.20 5.06
N PHE A 80 5.32 1.25 5.93
CA PHE A 80 5.19 1.50 7.35
C PHE A 80 6.09 2.64 7.81
N GLU A 81 5.62 3.37 8.83
CA GLU A 81 6.40 4.33 9.58
C GLU A 81 7.23 3.59 10.63
N GLU A 82 8.52 3.82 10.65
CA GLU A 82 9.45 3.33 11.69
C GLU A 82 9.29 1.84 12.09
N PRO A 83 9.15 0.90 11.15
CA PRO A 83 8.78 -0.49 11.47
C PRO A 83 9.78 -1.21 12.38
N SER A 84 11.03 -0.77 12.39
CA SER A 84 12.06 -1.35 13.26
C SER A 84 12.00 -0.88 14.71
N ASN A 85 11.33 0.25 14.98
CA ASN A 85 11.22 0.85 16.31
C ASN A 85 9.91 0.50 17.02
N TYR A 86 8.95 -0.06 16.32
CA TYR A 86 7.64 -0.28 16.88
C TYR A 86 7.61 -1.48 17.81
N ASN A 87 7.89 -1.23 19.09
CA ASN A 87 7.89 -2.23 20.18
C ASN A 87 8.66 -3.53 19.89
N GLY A 88 9.53 -3.54 18.87
CA GLY A 88 10.31 -4.70 18.46
C GLY A 88 9.46 -5.90 17.97
N GLN A 89 8.22 -5.67 17.54
CA GLN A 89 7.27 -6.73 17.19
C GLN A 89 7.00 -6.87 15.70
N GLY A 90 7.35 -5.87 14.89
CA GLY A 90 7.12 -5.90 13.44
C GLY A 90 8.14 -6.74 12.69
N HIS A 91 7.93 -6.91 11.40
CA HIS A 91 8.86 -7.63 10.52
C HIS A 91 10.18 -6.87 10.26
N GLY A 92 10.25 -5.58 10.62
CA GLY A 92 11.47 -4.78 10.55
C GLY A 92 11.85 -4.27 9.16
N TYR A 93 10.92 -4.23 8.21
CA TYR A 93 11.10 -3.68 6.87
C TYR A 93 10.18 -2.50 6.63
N ALA A 94 10.68 -1.47 5.96
CA ALA A 94 9.94 -0.25 5.67
C ALA A 94 8.81 -0.46 4.64
N CYS A 95 9.05 -1.31 3.64
CA CYS A 95 8.02 -1.75 2.71
C CYS A 95 8.03 -3.27 2.63
N GLN A 96 6.86 -3.87 2.64
CA GLN A 96 6.69 -5.31 2.82
C GLN A 96 5.70 -5.90 1.84
N VAL A 97 5.96 -7.15 1.46
CA VAL A 97 4.99 -8.05 0.85
C VAL A 97 4.62 -9.11 1.89
N ILE A 98 3.35 -9.22 2.20
CA ILE A 98 2.81 -10.02 3.31
C ILE A 98 1.79 -11.00 2.76
N ASP A 99 1.75 -12.21 3.28
CA ASP A 99 0.66 -13.17 3.00
C ASP A 99 -0.63 -12.67 3.68
N ALA A 100 -1.70 -12.54 2.91
CA ALA A 100 -2.95 -11.97 3.42
C ALA A 100 -3.64 -12.87 4.44
N ARG A 101 -3.40 -14.19 4.41
CA ARG A 101 -4.10 -15.18 5.25
C ARG A 101 -3.66 -15.14 6.71
N ASP A 102 -2.38 -14.85 6.95
CA ASP A 102 -1.78 -15.01 8.29
C ASP A 102 -0.85 -13.87 8.70
N GLY A 103 -0.67 -12.87 7.84
CA GLY A 103 0.21 -11.74 8.11
C GLY A 103 1.70 -12.07 8.03
N SER A 104 2.10 -13.24 7.54
CA SER A 104 3.51 -13.62 7.44
C SER A 104 4.26 -12.85 6.37
N LEU A 105 5.52 -12.51 6.65
CA LEU A 105 6.39 -11.81 5.70
C LEU A 105 6.76 -12.72 4.53
N ILE A 106 6.60 -12.22 3.31
CA ILE A 106 7.08 -12.86 2.08
C ILE A 106 8.38 -12.20 1.62
N ALA A 107 8.36 -10.89 1.51
CA ALA A 107 9.49 -10.09 1.05
C ALA A 107 9.45 -8.70 1.69
N GLY A 108 10.59 -8.02 1.72
CA GLY A 108 10.67 -6.66 2.23
C GLY A 108 11.94 -5.95 1.81
N HIS A 109 11.92 -4.62 1.78
CA HIS A 109 13.11 -3.79 1.65
C HIS A 109 13.12 -2.67 2.69
N GLY A 110 14.27 -1.99 2.84
CA GLY A 110 14.46 -0.99 3.88
C GLY A 110 14.54 -1.61 5.27
N ALA A 111 15.28 -2.73 5.42
CA ALA A 111 15.50 -3.38 6.71
C ALA A 111 16.12 -2.42 7.73
N GLY A 112 15.56 -2.40 8.94
CA GLY A 112 16.03 -1.54 10.02
C GLY A 112 15.80 -0.04 9.81
N SER A 113 15.01 0.35 8.81
CA SER A 113 14.69 1.76 8.58
C SER A 113 13.91 2.35 9.76
N THR A 114 14.24 3.58 10.11
CA THR A 114 13.48 4.44 11.03
C THR A 114 12.79 5.59 10.29
N ALA A 115 12.82 5.56 8.97
CA ALA A 115 12.19 6.58 8.16
C ALA A 115 10.69 6.34 8.06
N ASP A 116 9.95 7.41 8.08
CA ASP A 116 8.55 7.44 7.69
C ASP A 116 8.44 7.17 6.17
N VAL A 117 7.93 6.01 5.82
CA VAL A 117 7.77 5.57 4.42
C VAL A 117 6.30 5.69 4.02
N GLY A 118 5.93 6.91 3.68
CA GLY A 118 4.54 7.28 3.43
C GLY A 118 3.94 6.70 2.16
N ARG A 119 4.74 6.13 1.25
CA ARG A 119 4.22 5.67 -0.05
C ARG A 119 4.92 4.42 -0.54
N CYS A 120 4.12 3.53 -1.11
CA CYS A 120 4.57 2.39 -1.89
C CYS A 120 3.66 2.20 -3.11
N ILE A 121 4.12 1.40 -4.03
CA ILE A 121 3.36 0.96 -5.19
C ILE A 121 3.66 -0.50 -5.48
N VAL A 122 2.66 -1.19 -6.04
CA VAL A 122 2.80 -2.51 -6.62
C VAL A 122 2.22 -2.49 -8.04
N ALA A 123 2.99 -2.96 -9.02
CA ALA A 123 2.57 -3.05 -10.41
C ALA A 123 3.33 -4.14 -11.14
N ASP A 124 2.70 -4.71 -12.16
CA ASP A 124 3.33 -5.63 -13.10
C ASP A 124 4.00 -4.78 -14.19
N ILE A 125 5.31 -4.58 -14.07
CA ILE A 125 6.09 -3.71 -14.97
C ILE A 125 7.28 -4.41 -15.62
N ASN A 126 7.66 -5.58 -15.15
CA ASN A 126 8.74 -6.37 -15.72
C ASN A 126 8.18 -7.50 -16.59
N PRO A 127 8.20 -7.38 -17.93
CA PRO A 127 7.64 -8.40 -18.82
C PRO A 127 8.37 -9.76 -18.75
N ASP A 128 9.57 -9.78 -18.17
CA ASP A 128 10.35 -11.00 -18.01
C ASP A 128 10.06 -11.74 -16.69
N SER A 129 9.23 -11.17 -15.83
CA SER A 129 8.77 -11.76 -14.57
C SER A 129 7.28 -12.11 -14.62
N PRO A 130 6.87 -13.28 -14.12
CA PRO A 130 5.45 -13.59 -13.99
C PRO A 130 4.80 -12.94 -12.76
N ASP A 131 5.60 -12.38 -11.87
CA ASP A 131 5.19 -11.78 -10.61
C ASP A 131 5.30 -10.27 -10.70
N PHE A 132 4.52 -9.57 -9.87
CA PHE A 132 4.54 -8.12 -9.78
C PHE A 132 5.81 -7.61 -9.09
N GLU A 133 6.13 -6.36 -9.36
CA GLU A 133 7.16 -5.60 -8.67
C GLU A 133 6.53 -4.61 -7.68
N TYR A 134 7.33 -4.24 -6.67
CA TYR A 134 6.97 -3.20 -5.70
C TYR A 134 8.14 -2.28 -5.41
N TRP A 135 7.84 -1.07 -4.99
CA TRP A 135 8.82 -0.07 -4.54
C TRP A 135 8.18 0.93 -3.60
N SER A 136 8.99 1.72 -2.93
CA SER A 136 8.53 2.72 -1.97
C SER A 136 9.24 4.07 -2.15
N SER A 137 8.81 5.05 -1.37
CA SER A 137 9.47 6.36 -1.31
C SER A 137 10.81 6.35 -0.56
N LEU A 138 11.20 5.24 0.05
CA LEU A 138 12.44 5.15 0.84
C LEU A 138 13.69 5.20 -0.03
N ASP A 139 13.74 4.35 -1.06
CA ASP A 139 14.93 4.11 -1.87
C ASP A 139 14.62 4.08 -3.36
N ALA A 140 15.63 4.43 -4.17
CA ALA A 140 15.57 4.20 -5.59
C ALA A 140 15.79 2.71 -5.88
N GLY A 141 14.72 1.95 -5.97
CA GLY A 141 14.77 0.53 -6.30
C GLY A 141 13.38 -0.03 -6.57
N VAL A 142 13.35 -1.00 -7.46
CA VAL A 142 12.17 -1.81 -7.78
C VAL A 142 12.49 -3.24 -7.41
N PHE A 143 11.61 -3.87 -6.68
CA PHE A 143 11.85 -5.18 -6.07
C PHE A 143 10.77 -6.18 -6.50
N SER A 144 11.15 -7.44 -6.64
CA SER A 144 10.22 -8.53 -6.92
C SER A 144 9.33 -8.83 -5.70
N CYS A 145 8.03 -8.95 -5.92
CA CYS A 145 7.08 -9.32 -4.86
C CYS A 145 7.31 -10.73 -4.31
N SER A 146 7.79 -11.65 -5.11
CA SER A 146 7.97 -13.04 -4.67
C SER A 146 9.26 -13.28 -3.89
N SER A 147 10.32 -12.51 -4.18
CA SER A 147 11.65 -12.78 -3.63
C SER A 147 12.27 -11.62 -2.86
N GLY A 148 11.75 -10.39 -3.03
CA GLY A 148 12.39 -9.18 -2.52
C GLY A 148 13.70 -8.82 -3.23
N ALA A 149 14.05 -9.53 -4.30
CA ALA A 149 15.26 -9.24 -5.07
C ALA A 149 15.10 -7.90 -5.80
N LEU A 150 16.21 -7.13 -5.85
CA LEU A 150 16.28 -5.90 -6.63
C LEU A 150 16.18 -6.23 -8.12
N VAL A 151 15.18 -5.68 -8.79
CA VAL A 151 14.95 -5.81 -10.23
C VAL A 151 15.59 -4.65 -10.99
N SER A 152 15.48 -3.44 -10.43
CA SER A 152 16.04 -2.22 -11.00
C SER A 152 16.44 -1.26 -9.89
N ASN A 153 17.53 -0.53 -10.07
CA ASN A 153 17.98 0.54 -9.16
C ASN A 153 17.49 1.93 -9.59
N THR A 154 16.54 1.99 -10.51
CA THR A 154 15.86 3.22 -10.90
C THR A 154 14.37 3.07 -10.78
N PHE A 155 13.69 4.14 -10.36
CA PHE A 155 12.23 4.18 -10.40
C PHE A 155 11.72 4.22 -11.84
N PRO A 156 10.54 3.64 -12.12
CA PRO A 156 9.94 3.67 -13.44
C PRO A 156 9.76 5.07 -14.03
N THR A 157 9.62 6.08 -13.20
CA THR A 157 9.36 7.47 -13.59
C THR A 157 10.61 8.33 -13.70
N GLY A 158 11.78 7.82 -13.32
CA GLY A 158 13.04 8.58 -13.35
C GLY A 158 13.10 9.80 -12.41
N ILE A 159 12.15 9.96 -11.50
CA ILE A 159 12.12 11.05 -10.54
C ILE A 159 12.61 10.52 -9.19
N GLY A 160 13.55 11.19 -8.57
CA GLY A 160 14.23 10.74 -7.35
C GLY A 160 13.33 10.58 -6.12
N SER A 161 13.94 10.23 -5.01
CA SER A 161 13.29 10.01 -3.71
C SER A 161 12.33 11.14 -3.31
N GLY A 162 11.24 10.79 -2.67
CA GLY A 162 10.22 11.75 -2.19
C GLY A 162 8.98 11.85 -3.08
N ILE A 163 8.82 10.94 -4.02
CA ILE A 163 7.67 10.95 -4.92
C ILE A 163 6.49 10.23 -4.30
N MET A 164 5.38 10.85 -4.51
CA MET A 164 4.11 10.49 -3.94
C MET A 164 3.27 9.68 -4.91
N TYR A 165 3.76 8.53 -5.36
CA TYR A 165 2.92 7.62 -6.14
C TYR A 165 1.92 6.94 -5.26
N ASN A 166 0.71 6.86 -5.76
CA ASN A 166 -0.33 6.14 -5.06
C ASN A 166 -1.01 5.08 -5.91
N VAL A 167 -0.80 5.11 -7.24
CA VAL A 167 -1.65 4.30 -8.10
C VAL A 167 -1.00 4.01 -9.45
N ALA A 168 -1.09 2.77 -9.89
CA ALA A 168 -0.89 2.36 -11.27
C ALA A 168 -2.25 2.06 -11.90
N ILE A 169 -2.55 2.69 -13.03
CA ILE A 169 -3.86 2.62 -13.69
C ILE A 169 -3.74 2.23 -15.15
N TYR A 170 -4.79 1.70 -15.73
CA TYR A 170 -4.92 1.49 -17.19
C TYR A 170 -5.50 2.75 -17.81
N TRP A 171 -4.66 3.69 -18.16
CA TRP A 171 -5.08 5.00 -18.69
C TRP A 171 -5.22 5.01 -20.21
N SER A 172 -4.25 4.46 -20.90
CA SER A 172 -4.18 4.50 -22.36
C SER A 172 -5.06 3.45 -23.05
N GLY A 173 -5.65 2.53 -22.30
CA GLY A 173 -6.36 1.38 -22.83
C GLY A 173 -5.45 0.27 -23.37
N GLN A 174 -4.14 0.37 -23.12
CA GLN A 174 -3.19 -0.69 -23.40
C GLN A 174 -3.24 -1.77 -22.31
N SER A 175 -2.54 -2.88 -22.54
CA SER A 175 -2.43 -3.96 -21.55
C SER A 175 -1.45 -3.65 -20.41
N THR A 176 -0.66 -2.60 -20.55
CA THR A 176 0.26 -2.10 -19.53
C THR A 176 -0.40 -1.03 -18.67
N ARG A 177 0.01 -0.94 -17.40
CA ARG A 177 -0.44 0.12 -16.48
C ARG A 177 0.46 1.32 -16.58
N GLU A 178 -0.14 2.48 -16.63
CA GLU A 178 0.55 3.75 -16.48
C GLU A 178 0.58 4.16 -15.02
N MET A 179 1.68 4.82 -14.64
CA MET A 179 1.89 5.32 -13.30
C MET A 179 1.26 6.71 -13.16
N LEU A 180 0.40 6.87 -12.17
CA LEU A 180 -0.08 8.20 -11.79
C LEU A 180 0.97 8.85 -10.88
N ASP A 181 1.83 9.68 -11.48
CA ASP A 181 2.91 10.37 -10.76
C ASP A 181 2.35 11.43 -9.81
N ARG A 182 1.47 12.25 -10.32
CA ARG A 182 0.95 13.35 -9.51
C ARG A 182 -0.48 13.70 -9.90
N ALA A 183 -1.35 13.77 -8.90
CA ALA A 183 -2.63 14.44 -9.03
C ALA A 183 -2.59 15.71 -8.18
N CYS A 184 -2.90 16.86 -8.75
CA CYS A 184 -3.06 18.07 -7.98
C CYS A 184 -4.41 18.74 -8.26
N ILE A 185 -4.93 19.39 -7.24
CA ILE A 185 -6.12 20.22 -7.37
C ILE A 185 -5.63 21.62 -7.73
N VAL A 186 -5.97 22.08 -8.92
CA VAL A 186 -5.69 23.44 -9.36
C VAL A 186 -6.96 24.27 -9.22
N SER A 187 -6.88 25.26 -8.36
CA SER A 187 -7.91 26.29 -8.29
C SER A 187 -7.62 27.40 -9.31
N TYR A 188 -8.58 27.70 -10.15
CA TYR A 188 -8.43 28.76 -11.14
C TYR A 188 -9.67 29.67 -11.13
N LYS A 189 -9.46 30.92 -11.50
CA LYS A 189 -10.58 31.86 -11.73
C LYS A 189 -11.08 31.70 -13.14
N GLU A 190 -12.34 31.42 -13.32
CA GLU A 190 -12.96 31.33 -14.63
C GLU A 190 -13.03 32.68 -15.36
N ASN A 191 -13.19 33.73 -14.59
CA ASN A 191 -13.22 35.11 -15.10
C ASN A 191 -12.50 36.00 -14.09
N PRO A 192 -11.36 36.58 -14.44
CA PRO A 192 -10.61 37.46 -13.55
C PRO A 192 -11.39 38.72 -13.14
N ASP A 193 -12.39 39.13 -13.92
CA ASP A 193 -13.15 40.33 -13.65
C ASP A 193 -14.36 40.10 -12.72
N VAL A 194 -14.73 38.88 -12.48
CA VAL A 194 -15.95 38.55 -11.70
C VAL A 194 -15.61 37.92 -10.35
N ASN A 195 -14.57 38.15 -9.77
CA ASN A 195 -14.25 37.93 -8.35
C ASN A 195 -14.99 36.79 -7.60
N LYS A 196 -15.59 35.82 -8.28
CA LYS A 196 -16.69 35.06 -7.66
C LYS A 196 -16.61 33.58 -7.62
N THR A 197 -15.81 32.92 -8.40
CA THR A 197 -15.73 31.47 -8.26
C THR A 197 -14.36 30.95 -8.65
N ASN A 198 -13.62 30.51 -7.66
CA ASN A 198 -12.54 29.58 -7.91
C ASN A 198 -13.19 28.23 -8.23
N LYS A 199 -13.01 27.73 -9.43
CA LYS A 199 -13.28 26.33 -9.73
C LYS A 199 -12.05 25.50 -9.46
N THR A 200 -12.27 24.39 -8.78
CA THR A 200 -11.25 23.40 -8.53
C THR A 200 -11.37 22.30 -9.56
N ARG A 201 -10.30 22.02 -10.28
CA ARG A 201 -10.18 20.88 -11.18
C ARG A 201 -9.11 19.95 -10.69
N LEU A 202 -9.40 18.66 -10.80
CA LEU A 202 -8.37 17.64 -10.69
C LEU A 202 -7.59 17.65 -12.01
N VAL A 203 -6.31 17.96 -11.94
CA VAL A 203 -5.42 17.95 -13.09
C VAL A 203 -4.37 16.86 -12.86
N TYR A 204 -4.26 15.96 -13.81
CA TYR A 204 -3.26 14.90 -13.81
C TYR A 204 -2.00 15.41 -14.52
N PHE A 205 -0.89 15.34 -13.85
CA PHE A 205 0.41 15.62 -14.43
C PHE A 205 1.24 14.33 -14.47
N GLY A 206 1.46 13.84 -15.66
CA GLY A 206 2.35 12.73 -15.91
C GLY A 206 1.74 11.36 -15.59
N ALA A 207 1.20 10.72 -16.60
CA ALA A 207 1.17 9.26 -16.69
C ALA A 207 2.41 8.83 -17.49
N TYR A 208 3.20 7.93 -16.93
CA TYR A 208 4.34 7.33 -17.61
C TYR A 208 4.03 5.86 -17.84
N GLY A 209 4.11 5.43 -19.07
CA GLY A 209 3.99 4.05 -19.48
C GLY A 209 5.35 3.39 -19.67
#